data_fb61ade30b698e34021855c8b68f1f0c
#
_entry.id   fb61ade30b698e34021855c8b68f1f0c
#
_cell.length_a   1.000
_cell.length_b   1.000
_cell.length_c   1.000
_cell.angle_alpha   90.00
_cell.angle_beta   90.00
_cell.angle_gamma   90.00
#
_symmetry.space_group_name_H-M   'P 1'
#
loop_
_entity.id
_entity.type
_entity.pdbx_description
1 polymer ?
#
loop_
_entity_poly.entity_id
_entity_poly.type
_entity_poly.pdbx_seq_one_letter_code
_entity_poly.pdbx_strand_id
1 'polypeptide(L)'
;MPDRPKHAWGSHLWGFIHTISIVDFEDDDVQVRFAKEAIENLRGISACIPCHRCRTHYDLFFQTEIEGRDRFGRMELFRLFVEFHNTINQKLRKPVLEYEEARLLWIN
;
A
#
# COMPACT_ATOMS: atom_id res chain seq x y z
N MET A 1 10.63 -28.74 6.30
CA MET A 1 10.57 -27.72 5.26
C MET A 1 11.16 -26.44 5.79
N PRO A 2 12.15 -25.87 5.14
CA PRO A 2 12.71 -24.63 5.63
C PRO A 2 11.63 -23.53 5.59
N ASP A 3 11.58 -22.74 6.63
CA ASP A 3 10.65 -21.61 6.66
C ASP A 3 11.00 -20.65 5.52
N ARG A 4 9.99 -20.09 4.91
CA ARG A 4 10.21 -19.01 3.97
C ARG A 4 10.91 -17.87 4.69
N PRO A 5 11.92 -17.23 4.06
CA PRO A 5 12.50 -16.03 4.63
C PRO A 5 11.35 -15.07 4.96
N LYS A 6 11.37 -14.52 6.17
CA LYS A 6 10.29 -13.64 6.66
C LYS A 6 10.03 -12.45 5.74
N HIS A 7 10.96 -12.13 4.87
CA HIS A 7 10.89 -10.96 3.98
C HIS A 7 10.35 -11.28 2.60
N ALA A 8 10.26 -12.56 2.21
CA ALA A 8 9.87 -12.92 0.85
C ALA A 8 8.44 -12.46 0.53
N TRP A 9 7.50 -12.74 1.43
CA TRP A 9 6.12 -12.33 1.20
C TRP A 9 5.95 -10.81 1.31
N GLY A 10 6.69 -10.17 2.22
CA GLY A 10 6.60 -8.73 2.45
C GLY A 10 6.96 -7.92 1.22
N SER A 11 8.08 -8.24 0.60
CA SER A 11 8.54 -7.54 -0.61
C SER A 11 7.54 -7.66 -1.75
N HIS A 12 7.00 -8.85 -1.97
CA HIS A 12 6.01 -9.08 -3.03
C HIS A 12 4.71 -8.36 -2.73
N LEU A 13 4.25 -8.39 -1.49
CA LEU A 13 3.02 -7.73 -1.09
C LEU A 13 3.14 -6.22 -1.24
N TRP A 14 4.23 -5.62 -0.74
CA TRP A 14 4.46 -4.19 -0.89
C TRP A 14 4.57 -3.78 -2.34
N GLY A 15 5.22 -4.62 -3.18
CA GLY A 15 5.29 -4.38 -4.61
C GLY A 15 3.91 -4.30 -5.25
N PHE A 16 3.03 -5.23 -4.89
CA PHE A 16 1.65 -5.23 -5.38
C PHE A 16 0.91 -3.97 -4.91
N ILE A 17 0.99 -3.63 -3.62
CA ILE A 17 0.31 -2.48 -3.04
C ILE A 17 0.75 -1.19 -3.74
N HIS A 18 2.05 -0.97 -3.88
CA HIS A 18 2.56 0.24 -4.50
C HIS A 18 2.22 0.31 -5.98
N THR A 19 2.30 -0.82 -6.69
CA THR A 19 1.95 -0.87 -8.11
C THR A 19 0.49 -0.47 -8.34
N ILE A 20 -0.43 -0.98 -7.52
CA ILE A 20 -1.85 -0.67 -7.64
C ILE A 20 -2.13 0.78 -7.24
N SER A 21 -1.50 1.26 -6.16
CA SER A 21 -1.80 2.60 -5.62
C SER A 21 -1.18 3.74 -6.43
N ILE A 22 -0.15 3.47 -7.26
CA ILE A 22 0.51 4.51 -8.04
C ILE A 22 -0.17 4.76 -9.39
N VAL A 23 -1.12 3.95 -9.79
CA VAL A 23 -1.78 4.09 -11.10
C VAL A 23 -2.47 5.45 -11.19
N ASP A 24 -2.22 6.16 -12.28
CA ASP A 24 -2.73 7.51 -12.53
C ASP A 24 -3.24 7.57 -13.98
N PHE A 25 -4.54 7.78 -14.13
CA PHE A 25 -5.18 7.91 -15.42
C PHE A 25 -5.42 9.39 -15.74
N GLU A 26 -5.33 9.77 -17.00
CA GLU A 26 -5.60 11.14 -17.43
C GLU A 26 -7.08 11.50 -17.26
N ASP A 27 -7.96 10.53 -17.55
CA ASP A 27 -9.40 10.72 -17.43
C ASP A 27 -9.83 10.61 -15.96
N ASP A 28 -10.43 11.68 -15.43
CA ASP A 28 -10.80 11.74 -14.02
C ASP A 28 -11.88 10.71 -13.65
N ASP A 29 -12.83 10.44 -14.56
CA ASP A 29 -13.88 9.45 -14.29
C ASP A 29 -13.30 8.03 -14.23
N VAL A 30 -12.36 7.73 -15.12
CA VAL A 30 -11.65 6.45 -15.10
C VAL A 30 -10.84 6.32 -13.82
N GLN A 31 -10.16 7.38 -13.43
CA GLN A 31 -9.36 7.40 -12.20
C GLN A 31 -10.22 7.14 -10.96
N VAL A 32 -11.37 7.78 -10.88
CA VAL A 32 -12.29 7.60 -9.74
C VAL A 32 -12.79 6.15 -9.67
N ARG A 33 -13.19 5.57 -10.80
CA ARG A 33 -13.65 4.18 -10.84
C ARG A 33 -12.54 3.21 -10.48
N PHE A 34 -11.36 3.43 -11.04
CA PHE A 34 -10.20 2.60 -10.71
C PHE A 34 -9.86 2.66 -9.23
N ALA A 35 -9.87 3.87 -8.64
CA ALA A 35 -9.56 4.04 -7.23
C ALA A 35 -10.55 3.28 -6.34
N LYS A 36 -11.83 3.28 -6.67
CA LYS A 36 -12.84 2.53 -5.90
C LYS A 36 -12.56 1.03 -5.94
N GLU A 37 -12.27 0.49 -7.12
CA GLU A 37 -11.97 -0.93 -7.26
C GLU A 37 -10.64 -1.29 -6.60
N ALA A 38 -9.64 -0.44 -6.73
CA ALA A 38 -8.35 -0.64 -6.10
C ALA A 38 -8.49 -0.68 -4.57
N ILE A 39 -9.30 0.21 -4.00
CA ILE A 39 -9.54 0.25 -2.55
C ILE A 39 -10.18 -1.05 -2.08
N GLU A 40 -11.16 -1.58 -2.82
CA GLU A 40 -11.79 -2.85 -2.47
C GLU A 40 -10.77 -4.00 -2.48
N ASN A 41 -9.92 -4.05 -3.48
CA ASN A 41 -8.88 -5.07 -3.59
C ASN A 41 -7.83 -4.91 -2.47
N LEU A 42 -7.44 -3.69 -2.18
CA LEU A 42 -6.46 -3.41 -1.13
C LEU A 42 -7.02 -3.73 0.27
N ARG A 43 -8.33 -3.56 0.47
CA ARG A 43 -8.98 -3.99 1.70
C ARG A 43 -8.86 -5.51 1.88
N GLY A 44 -9.11 -6.25 0.82
CA GLY A 44 -9.05 -7.71 0.84
C GLY A 44 -7.65 -8.28 1.09
N ILE A 45 -6.61 -7.52 0.83
CA ILE A 45 -5.23 -7.95 1.05
C ILE A 45 -4.98 -8.32 2.52
N SER A 46 -5.69 -7.69 3.45
CA SER A 46 -5.55 -8.01 4.88
C SER A 46 -5.63 -9.51 5.15
N ALA A 47 -6.58 -10.19 4.50
CA ALA A 47 -6.76 -11.63 4.69
C ALA A 47 -5.57 -12.45 4.17
N CYS A 48 -4.76 -11.88 3.30
CA CYS A 48 -3.60 -12.56 2.70
C CYS A 48 -2.32 -12.33 3.49
N ILE A 49 -2.34 -11.44 4.47
CA ILE A 49 -1.15 -11.12 5.27
C ILE A 49 -0.91 -12.25 6.28
N PRO A 50 0.21 -12.99 6.19
CA PRO A 50 0.43 -14.16 7.03
C PRO A 50 0.83 -13.85 8.47
N CYS A 51 1.11 -12.60 8.78
CA CYS A 51 1.52 -12.15 10.11
C CYS A 51 0.34 -11.47 10.80
N HIS A 52 -0.12 -12.01 11.94
CA HIS A 52 -1.27 -11.47 12.65
C HIS A 52 -1.06 -10.01 13.08
N ARG A 53 0.12 -9.69 13.63
CA ARG A 53 0.44 -8.32 14.03
C ARG A 53 0.44 -7.37 12.85
N CYS A 54 1.02 -7.81 11.73
CA CYS A 54 1.07 -7.02 10.51
C CYS A 54 -0.32 -6.77 9.96
N ARG A 55 -1.19 -7.79 10.03
CA ARG A 55 -2.59 -7.69 9.61
C ARG A 55 -3.33 -6.66 10.45
N THR A 56 -3.15 -6.69 11.77
CA THR A 56 -3.77 -5.74 12.67
C THR A 56 -3.34 -4.31 12.36
N HIS A 57 -2.05 -4.09 12.12
CA HIS A 57 -1.53 -2.77 11.75
C HIS A 57 -2.10 -2.30 10.40
N TYR A 58 -2.19 -3.20 9.44
CA TYR A 58 -2.76 -2.89 8.13
C TYR A 58 -4.23 -2.49 8.25
N ASP A 59 -5.01 -3.26 9.00
CA ASP A 59 -6.43 -2.99 9.20
C ASP A 59 -6.64 -1.64 9.86
N LEU A 60 -5.85 -1.32 10.88
CA LEU A 60 -5.93 -0.04 11.57
C LEU A 60 -5.60 1.13 10.64
N PHE A 61 -4.53 0.99 9.86
CA PHE A 61 -4.17 2.00 8.86
C PHE A 61 -5.31 2.20 7.86
N PHE A 62 -5.86 1.12 7.35
CA PHE A 62 -6.93 1.18 6.37
C PHE A 62 -8.16 1.88 6.92
N GLN A 63 -8.56 1.53 8.15
CA GLN A 63 -9.73 2.13 8.81
C GLN A 63 -9.53 3.62 9.08
N THR A 64 -8.33 4.02 9.51
CA THR A 64 -8.09 5.41 9.89
C THR A 64 -7.82 6.32 8.69
N GLU A 65 -7.16 5.82 7.66
CA GLU A 65 -6.68 6.68 6.57
C GLU A 65 -7.47 6.53 5.27
N ILE A 66 -8.15 5.41 5.05
CA ILE A 66 -8.77 5.10 3.77
C ILE A 66 -10.30 4.96 3.87
N GLU A 67 -10.79 4.20 4.88
CA GLU A 67 -12.22 3.97 5.03
C GLU A 67 -12.99 5.29 5.18
N GLY A 68 -14.13 5.35 4.54
CA GLY A 68 -15.01 6.51 4.64
C GLY A 68 -14.61 7.69 3.76
N ARG A 69 -13.52 7.59 3.03
CA ARG A 69 -13.14 8.65 2.09
C ARG A 69 -13.80 8.40 0.75
N ASP A 70 -14.45 9.43 0.22
CA ASP A 70 -15.12 9.36 -1.08
C ASP A 70 -14.15 9.54 -2.24
N ARG A 71 -13.08 10.28 -2.02
CA ARG A 71 -12.13 10.63 -3.07
C ARG A 71 -10.70 10.68 -2.57
N PHE A 72 -9.79 10.38 -3.48
CA PHE A 72 -8.36 10.57 -3.29
C PHE A 72 -7.84 11.46 -4.41
N GLY A 73 -6.99 12.41 -4.04
CA GLY A 73 -6.27 13.21 -5.03
C GLY A 73 -5.29 12.33 -5.80
N ARG A 74 -4.74 12.88 -6.88
CA ARG A 74 -3.72 12.19 -7.67
C ARG A 74 -2.54 11.83 -6.78
N MET A 75 -2.10 10.59 -6.87
CA MET A 75 -0.97 10.06 -6.09
C MET A 75 -1.21 10.05 -4.57
N GLU A 76 -2.36 10.49 -4.09
CA GLU A 76 -2.63 10.53 -2.65
C GLU A 76 -2.66 9.13 -2.02
N LEU A 77 -3.32 8.19 -2.69
CA LEU A 77 -3.37 6.81 -2.22
C LEU A 77 -1.96 6.20 -2.16
N PHE A 78 -1.16 6.43 -3.19
CA PHE A 78 0.22 5.98 -3.21
C PHE A 78 1.03 6.59 -2.07
N ARG A 79 0.89 7.89 -1.84
CA ARG A 79 1.57 8.59 -0.75
C ARG A 79 1.22 8.00 0.61
N LEU A 80 -0.07 7.73 0.84
CA LEU A 80 -0.52 7.13 2.10
C LEU A 80 0.13 5.77 2.34
N PHE A 81 0.20 4.93 1.30
CA PHE A 81 0.84 3.62 1.43
C PHE A 81 2.36 3.72 1.60
N VAL A 82 3.01 4.69 0.96
CA VAL A 82 4.45 4.93 1.18
C VAL A 82 4.69 5.34 2.64
N GLU A 83 3.88 6.24 3.17
CA GLU A 83 4.00 6.68 4.57
C GLU A 83 3.78 5.53 5.53
N PHE A 84 2.76 4.70 5.27
CA PHE A 84 2.50 3.52 6.09
C PHE A 84 3.68 2.54 6.04
N HIS A 85 4.20 2.26 4.84
CA HIS A 85 5.35 1.38 4.68
C HIS A 85 6.56 1.90 5.44
N ASN A 86 6.81 3.22 5.37
CA ASN A 86 7.91 3.83 6.11
C ASN A 86 7.72 3.73 7.63
N THR A 87 6.49 3.85 8.11
CA THR A 87 6.19 3.65 9.53
C THR A 87 6.57 2.25 9.97
N ILE A 88 6.24 1.24 9.17
CA ILE A 88 6.61 -0.15 9.45
C ILE A 88 8.13 -0.31 9.40
N ASN A 89 8.79 0.26 8.39
CA ASN A 89 10.24 0.18 8.25
C ASN A 89 10.95 0.81 9.44
N GLN A 90 10.47 1.95 9.95
CA GLN A 90 11.04 2.57 11.15
C GLN A 90 10.93 1.65 12.36
N LYS A 91 9.79 1.01 12.56
CA LYS A 91 9.60 0.06 13.66
C LYS A 91 10.55 -1.13 13.56
N LEU A 92 10.84 -1.56 12.35
CA LEU A 92 11.74 -2.68 12.08
C LEU A 92 13.21 -2.25 11.95
N ARG A 93 13.50 -0.97 12.13
CA ARG A 93 14.83 -0.38 11.96
C ARG A 93 15.41 -0.61 10.57
N LYS A 94 14.54 -0.59 9.56
CA LYS A 94 14.92 -0.67 8.16
C LYS A 94 14.98 0.74 7.57
N PRO A 95 15.76 0.94 6.48
CA PRO A 95 15.79 2.24 5.81
C PRO A 95 14.39 2.65 5.33
N VAL A 96 14.09 3.94 5.45
CA VAL A 96 12.85 4.50 4.90
C VAL A 96 13.13 5.05 3.50
N LEU A 97 12.06 5.14 2.70
CA LEU A 97 12.14 5.62 1.34
C LEU A 97 11.32 6.91 1.24
N GLU A 98 11.96 7.99 0.85
CA GLU A 98 11.26 9.25 0.63
C GLU A 98 10.23 9.11 -0.49
N TYR A 99 9.17 9.91 -0.44
CA TYR A 99 8.09 9.83 -1.41
C TYR A 99 8.58 9.88 -2.86
N GLU A 100 9.46 10.83 -3.18
CA GLU A 100 9.96 10.97 -4.55
C GLU A 100 10.81 9.77 -4.97
N GLU A 101 11.60 9.21 -4.08
CA GLU A 101 12.37 8.01 -4.37
C GLU A 101 11.44 6.82 -4.62
N ALA A 102 10.39 6.68 -3.80
CA ALA A 102 9.40 5.63 -3.98
C ALA A 102 8.66 5.78 -5.31
N ARG A 103 8.28 7.02 -5.64
CA ARG A 103 7.59 7.30 -6.90
C ARG A 103 8.43 6.88 -8.10
N LEU A 104 9.71 7.20 -8.08
CA LEU A 104 10.62 6.83 -9.18
C LEU A 104 10.82 5.32 -9.26
N LEU A 105 10.79 4.63 -8.13
CA LEU A 105 10.97 3.19 -8.08
C LEU A 105 9.77 2.43 -8.67
N TRP A 106 8.56 2.88 -8.39
CA TRP A 106 7.33 2.15 -8.75
C TRP A 106 6.64 2.65 -10.01
N ILE A 107 7.00 3.84 -10.49
CA ILE A 107 6.44 4.36 -11.73
C ILE A 107 7.18 3.74 -12.92
N ASN A 108 6.44 3.39 -13.95
CA ASN A 108 7.01 2.82 -15.16
C ASN A 108 7.09 3.87 -16.26
#